data_b13c92d34bffc18477da91a791b370e2
#
_entry.id   b13c92d34bffc18477da91a791b370e2
#
_cell.length_a   1.000
_cell.length_b   1.000
_cell.length_c   1.000
_cell.angle_alpha   90.00
_cell.angle_beta   90.00
_cell.angle_gamma   90.00
#
_symmetry.space_group_name_H-M   'P 1'
#
loop_
_entity.id
_entity.type
_entity.pdbx_description
1 polymer ?
#
loop_
_entity_poly.entity_id
_entity_poly.type
_entity_poly.pdbx_seq_one_letter_code
_entity_poly.pdbx_strand_id
1 'polypeptide(L)'
;MRRILAVSGPDRVEFLQGLVTNRVGAAPAWAALLTPQGKYLADFLVVPEAERLLLDVDARLADDLARRLSMYKLRSKVAVEPTELAVARGTSPMPEGAIADPRHEALGWRLYGAEGDDGSDWDAIRVAHCIPETLVELIPNETFILEAGFERLHGVDFRKGCYVGQEVTARMKHKTELRKGLVTVGIEGSAPVGTPILMPDGREAGVLCTQSGGRAIAHMRFDRMGDGLTAGDARIIP
;
A
#
# COMPACT_ATOMS: atom_id res chain seq x y z
N MET A 1 10.93 -0.20 8.44
CA MET A 1 12.22 -0.18 7.70
C MET A 1 11.95 -0.56 6.25
N ARG A 2 12.62 0.09 5.28
CA ARG A 2 12.46 -0.21 3.84
C ARG A 2 13.67 -1.01 3.35
N ARG A 3 13.47 -1.81 2.31
CA ARG A 3 14.52 -2.54 1.58
C ARG A 3 14.34 -2.31 0.09
N ILE A 4 15.44 -2.09 -0.62
CA ILE A 4 15.41 -1.80 -2.05
C ILE A 4 15.88 -3.04 -2.80
N LEU A 5 15.01 -3.56 -3.67
CA LEU A 5 15.36 -4.61 -4.64
C LEU A 5 15.62 -3.96 -5.98
N ALA A 6 16.59 -4.47 -6.75
CA ALA A 6 16.81 -4.10 -8.13
C ALA A 6 16.26 -5.18 -9.07
N VAL A 7 15.50 -4.77 -10.08
CA VAL A 7 15.11 -5.61 -11.21
C VAL A 7 15.86 -5.10 -12.44
N SER A 8 16.83 -5.85 -12.91
CA SER A 8 17.70 -5.52 -14.04
C SER A 8 17.48 -6.48 -15.22
N GLY A 9 18.08 -6.16 -16.37
CA GLY A 9 18.00 -6.95 -17.58
C GLY A 9 17.06 -6.33 -18.64
N PRO A 10 17.18 -6.78 -19.91
CA PRO A 10 16.45 -6.18 -21.03
C PRO A 10 14.94 -6.31 -20.91
N ASP A 11 14.44 -7.37 -20.29
CA ASP A 11 13.01 -7.66 -20.20
C ASP A 11 12.36 -7.08 -18.92
N ARG A 12 13.09 -6.30 -18.09
CA ARG A 12 12.66 -5.85 -16.76
C ARG A 12 11.31 -5.14 -16.74
N VAL A 13 11.05 -4.29 -17.72
CA VAL A 13 9.82 -3.50 -17.79
C VAL A 13 8.64 -4.41 -18.15
N GLU A 14 8.77 -5.21 -19.22
CA GLU A 14 7.72 -6.12 -19.67
C GLU A 14 7.40 -7.18 -18.61
N PHE A 15 8.43 -7.71 -17.98
CA PHE A 15 8.32 -8.68 -16.88
C PHE A 15 7.46 -8.13 -15.71
N LEU A 16 7.82 -6.98 -15.16
CA LEU A 16 7.03 -6.38 -14.07
C LEU A 16 5.66 -5.93 -14.54
N GLN A 17 5.55 -5.39 -15.76
CA GLN A 17 4.29 -4.96 -16.35
C GLN A 17 3.24 -6.09 -16.34
N GLY A 18 3.64 -7.34 -16.54
CA GLY A 18 2.74 -8.50 -16.50
C GLY A 18 2.35 -8.99 -15.09
N LEU A 19 2.97 -8.47 -14.04
CA LEU A 19 2.80 -8.99 -12.68
C LEU A 19 2.10 -8.03 -11.72
N VAL A 20 2.36 -6.72 -11.84
CA VAL A 20 1.97 -5.73 -10.83
C VAL A 20 0.74 -4.92 -11.23
N THR A 21 0.07 -4.33 -10.25
CA THR A 21 -1.23 -3.66 -10.42
C THR A 21 -1.16 -2.34 -11.20
N ASN A 22 0.01 -1.68 -11.23
CA ASN A 22 0.16 -0.38 -11.85
C ASN A 22 1.10 -0.43 -13.07
N ARG A 23 1.07 0.64 -13.87
CA ARG A 23 1.93 0.78 -15.04
C ARG A 23 3.39 0.91 -14.62
N VAL A 24 4.25 0.12 -15.26
CA VAL A 24 5.71 0.22 -15.17
C VAL A 24 6.19 1.04 -16.36
N GLY A 25 6.74 2.22 -16.11
CA GLY A 25 7.13 3.18 -17.16
C GLY A 25 8.28 4.06 -16.73
N ALA A 26 8.38 5.25 -17.36
CA ALA A 26 9.45 6.22 -17.10
C ALA A 26 9.27 7.03 -15.81
N ALA A 27 8.10 7.01 -15.19
CA ALA A 27 7.83 7.71 -13.95
C ALA A 27 7.70 6.73 -12.78
N PRO A 28 8.05 7.15 -11.55
CA PRO A 28 7.80 6.39 -10.34
C PRO A 28 6.31 6.05 -10.18
N ALA A 29 6.01 4.84 -9.71
CA ALA A 29 4.64 4.38 -9.49
C ALA A 29 4.55 3.54 -8.22
N TRP A 30 3.43 3.62 -7.51
CA TRP A 30 3.08 2.67 -6.46
C TRP A 30 2.31 1.51 -7.05
N ALA A 31 2.67 0.29 -6.68
CA ALA A 31 2.08 -0.92 -7.22
C ALA A 31 2.02 -2.03 -6.16
N ALA A 32 1.23 -3.05 -6.41
CA ALA A 32 1.21 -4.27 -5.63
C ALA A 32 1.38 -5.52 -6.50
N LEU A 33 1.93 -6.56 -5.89
CA LEU A 33 1.82 -7.94 -6.35
C LEU A 33 0.63 -8.59 -5.66
N LEU A 34 -0.20 -9.29 -6.42
CA LEU A 34 -1.40 -9.97 -5.91
C LEU A 34 -1.31 -11.48 -6.07
N THR A 35 -2.15 -12.21 -5.35
CA THR A 35 -2.46 -13.60 -5.66
C THR A 35 -3.33 -13.67 -6.93
N PRO A 36 -3.45 -14.85 -7.59
CA PRO A 36 -4.41 -15.04 -8.68
C PRO A 36 -5.86 -14.73 -8.28
N GLN A 37 -6.19 -14.84 -6.99
CA GLN A 37 -7.51 -14.51 -6.43
C GLN A 37 -7.67 -13.01 -6.11
N GLY A 38 -6.71 -12.15 -6.51
CA GLY A 38 -6.75 -10.71 -6.32
C GLY A 38 -6.46 -10.22 -4.90
N LYS A 39 -5.92 -11.08 -4.03
CA LYS A 39 -5.51 -10.70 -2.67
C LYS A 39 -4.12 -10.08 -2.68
N TYR A 40 -3.93 -9.04 -1.88
CA TYR A 40 -2.65 -8.38 -1.67
C TYR A 40 -1.57 -9.37 -1.15
N LEU A 41 -0.35 -9.24 -1.66
CA LEU A 41 0.84 -9.94 -1.18
C LEU A 41 1.91 -8.98 -0.68
N ALA A 42 2.23 -7.97 -1.48
CA ALA A 42 3.17 -6.91 -1.14
C ALA A 42 2.88 -5.67 -2.00
N ASP A 43 3.13 -4.49 -1.44
CA ASP A 43 3.17 -3.23 -2.16
C ASP A 43 4.58 -2.63 -2.15
N PHE A 44 4.88 -1.85 -3.15
CA PHE A 44 6.19 -1.21 -3.31
C PHE A 44 6.10 -0.04 -4.27
N LEU A 45 7.06 0.88 -4.16
CA LEU A 45 7.28 1.86 -5.19
C LEU A 45 8.19 1.25 -6.28
N VAL A 46 7.81 1.43 -7.53
CA VAL A 46 8.63 1.12 -8.69
C VAL A 46 9.30 2.41 -9.14
N VAL A 47 10.62 2.49 -9.04
CA VAL A 47 11.39 3.69 -9.39
C VAL A 47 12.30 3.35 -10.58
N PRO A 48 12.05 3.93 -11.75
CA PRO A 48 12.84 3.64 -12.93
C PRO A 48 14.21 4.33 -12.86
N GLU A 49 15.26 3.56 -13.15
CA GLU A 49 16.62 4.03 -13.46
C GLU A 49 17.02 3.58 -14.86
N ALA A 50 18.14 4.08 -15.38
CA ALA A 50 18.58 3.79 -16.74
C ALA A 50 18.66 2.27 -17.04
N GLU A 51 19.31 1.50 -16.16
CA GLU A 51 19.61 0.10 -16.38
C GLU A 51 18.80 -0.88 -15.52
N ARG A 52 18.00 -0.36 -14.56
CA ARG A 52 17.23 -1.17 -13.62
C ARG A 52 15.96 -0.45 -13.16
N LEU A 53 15.08 -1.20 -12.53
CA LEU A 53 13.94 -0.69 -11.76
C LEU A 53 14.22 -0.95 -10.28
N LEU A 54 14.12 0.05 -9.43
CA LEU A 54 14.17 -0.16 -7.99
C LEU A 54 12.77 -0.46 -7.48
N LEU A 55 12.67 -1.44 -6.58
CA LEU A 55 11.44 -1.76 -5.85
C LEU A 55 11.68 -1.41 -4.38
N ASP A 56 11.08 -0.31 -3.92
CA ASP A 56 11.11 0.11 -2.53
C ASP A 56 9.97 -0.57 -1.78
N VAL A 57 10.29 -1.60 -1.03
CA VAL A 57 9.36 -2.50 -0.33
C VAL A 57 9.58 -2.49 1.17
N ASP A 58 8.57 -2.83 1.98
CA ASP A 58 8.76 -3.09 3.41
C ASP A 58 9.74 -4.25 3.61
N ALA A 59 10.75 -4.06 4.47
CA ALA A 59 11.81 -5.03 4.67
C ALA A 59 11.29 -6.42 5.11
N ARG A 60 10.15 -6.45 5.82
CA ARG A 60 9.50 -7.70 6.28
C ARG A 60 8.92 -8.54 5.13
N LEU A 61 8.62 -7.92 3.99
CA LEU A 61 8.07 -8.60 2.80
C LEU A 61 9.08 -8.75 1.68
N ALA A 62 10.27 -8.16 1.78
CA ALA A 62 11.24 -8.07 0.69
C ALA A 62 11.72 -9.44 0.19
N ASP A 63 12.06 -10.35 1.10
CA ASP A 63 12.58 -11.68 0.73
C ASP A 63 11.48 -12.53 0.07
N ASP A 64 10.24 -12.47 0.56
CA ASP A 64 9.11 -13.18 -0.07
C ASP A 64 8.77 -12.58 -1.44
N LEU A 65 8.82 -11.25 -1.59
CA LEU A 65 8.63 -10.58 -2.87
C LEU A 65 9.72 -11.01 -3.88
N ALA A 66 10.99 -10.97 -3.50
CA ALA A 66 12.11 -11.36 -4.36
C ALA A 66 11.98 -12.83 -4.82
N ARG A 67 11.64 -13.72 -3.89
CA ARG A 67 11.40 -15.14 -4.18
C ARG A 67 10.24 -15.33 -5.16
N ARG A 68 9.11 -14.66 -4.97
CA ARG A 68 7.95 -14.74 -5.86
C ARG A 68 8.25 -14.19 -7.25
N LEU A 69 8.88 -13.03 -7.35
CA LEU A 69 9.30 -12.48 -8.64
C LEU A 69 10.25 -13.44 -9.37
N SER A 70 11.19 -14.06 -8.66
CA SER A 70 12.11 -15.05 -9.23
C SER A 70 11.38 -16.29 -9.76
N MET A 71 10.28 -16.72 -9.14
CA MET A 71 9.46 -17.84 -9.64
C MET A 71 8.72 -17.48 -10.93
N TYR A 72 8.31 -16.21 -11.11
CA TYR A 72 7.66 -15.74 -12.35
C TYR A 72 8.65 -15.48 -13.50
N LYS A 73 9.93 -15.44 -13.23
CA LYS A 73 10.98 -15.11 -14.21
C LYS A 73 10.97 -16.01 -15.44
N LEU A 74 10.78 -17.33 -15.28
CA LEU A 74 10.73 -18.34 -16.34
C LEU A 74 11.81 -18.11 -17.41
N ARG A 75 11.42 -17.59 -18.61
CA ARG A 75 12.32 -17.32 -19.74
C ARG A 75 12.75 -15.86 -19.87
N SER A 76 12.23 -14.97 -19.03
CA SER A 76 12.55 -13.54 -19.07
C SER A 76 14.00 -13.30 -18.67
N LYS A 77 14.68 -12.46 -19.42
CA LYS A 77 16.08 -12.06 -19.16
C LYS A 77 16.13 -10.96 -18.15
N VAL A 78 15.85 -11.32 -16.88
CA VAL A 78 15.85 -10.42 -15.73
C VAL A 78 16.63 -11.01 -14.56
N ALA A 79 17.21 -10.15 -13.73
CA ALA A 79 17.69 -10.47 -12.40
C ALA A 79 16.89 -9.68 -11.35
N VAL A 80 16.61 -10.30 -10.21
CA VAL A 80 15.96 -9.67 -9.06
C VAL A 80 16.90 -9.86 -7.88
N GLU A 81 17.48 -8.76 -7.39
CA GLU A 81 18.54 -8.80 -6.40
C GLU A 81 18.36 -7.74 -5.33
N PRO A 82 18.69 -7.99 -4.07
CA PRO A 82 18.75 -6.97 -3.05
C PRO A 82 19.85 -5.96 -3.36
N THR A 83 19.68 -4.73 -2.91
CA THR A 83 20.70 -3.68 -2.98
C THR A 83 21.07 -3.20 -1.59
N GLU A 84 22.20 -2.52 -1.50
CA GLU A 84 22.63 -1.81 -0.28
C GLU A 84 22.09 -0.36 -0.23
N LEU A 85 21.18 0.00 -1.15
CA LEU A 85 20.62 1.34 -1.15
C LEU A 85 19.70 1.54 0.04
N ALA A 86 20.01 2.56 0.83
CA ALA A 86 19.10 3.11 1.81
C ALA A 86 18.10 4.08 1.16
N VAL A 87 17.07 4.46 1.88
CA VAL A 87 16.09 5.46 1.46
C VAL A 87 15.86 6.45 2.58
N ALA A 88 16.03 7.73 2.27
CA ALA A 88 15.55 8.83 3.08
C ALA A 88 14.16 9.29 2.60
N ARG A 89 13.40 9.84 3.51
CA ARG A 89 12.07 10.42 3.23
C ARG A 89 11.84 11.69 4.04
N GLY A 90 10.98 12.54 3.52
CA GLY A 90 10.59 13.77 4.21
C GLY A 90 9.44 14.46 3.51
N THR A 91 8.86 15.47 4.17
CA THR A 91 7.72 16.21 3.65
C THR A 91 8.13 17.52 2.97
N SER A 92 9.17 18.20 3.46
CA SER A 92 9.63 19.48 2.93
C SER A 92 10.96 19.90 3.58
N PRO A 93 11.86 20.65 2.88
CA PRO A 93 11.89 20.82 1.42
C PRO A 93 12.36 19.56 0.70
N MET A 94 11.95 19.37 -0.55
CA MET A 94 12.41 18.26 -1.38
C MET A 94 13.87 18.47 -1.82
N PRO A 95 14.81 17.56 -1.47
CA PRO A 95 16.20 17.69 -1.88
C PRO A 95 16.40 17.33 -3.36
N GLU A 96 17.53 17.78 -3.92
CA GLU A 96 17.93 17.42 -5.28
C GLU A 96 18.07 15.88 -5.43
N GLY A 97 17.58 15.34 -6.53
CA GLY A 97 17.59 13.92 -6.83
C GLY A 97 16.49 13.10 -6.12
N ALA A 98 15.71 13.71 -5.24
CA ALA A 98 14.56 13.04 -4.64
C ALA A 98 13.39 12.94 -5.63
N ILE A 99 12.53 11.97 -5.41
CA ILE A 99 11.27 11.79 -6.13
C ILE A 99 10.10 12.11 -5.22
N ALA A 100 9.01 12.67 -5.76
CA ALA A 100 7.75 12.78 -5.03
C ALA A 100 7.16 11.37 -4.79
N ASP A 101 6.57 11.16 -3.60
CA ASP A 101 5.85 9.91 -3.33
C ASP A 101 4.60 9.82 -4.22
N PRO A 102 4.48 8.83 -5.10
CA PRO A 102 3.42 8.78 -6.11
C PRO A 102 2.03 8.49 -5.54
N ARG A 103 1.93 8.13 -4.26
CA ARG A 103 0.65 7.80 -3.61
C ARG A 103 -0.16 9.04 -3.25
N HIS A 104 0.50 10.05 -2.67
CA HIS A 104 -0.15 11.28 -2.22
C HIS A 104 0.88 12.37 -1.94
N GLU A 105 0.58 13.62 -2.30
CA GLU A 105 1.48 14.77 -2.10
C GLU A 105 1.91 15.00 -0.64
N ALA A 106 1.00 14.75 0.31
CA ALA A 106 1.30 14.87 1.74
C ALA A 106 2.38 13.90 2.24
N LEU A 107 2.73 12.84 1.49
CA LEU A 107 3.84 11.94 1.79
C LEU A 107 5.20 12.52 1.34
N GLY A 108 5.21 13.70 0.72
CA GLY A 108 6.40 14.41 0.33
C GLY A 108 7.29 13.65 -0.64
N TRP A 109 8.52 13.32 -0.22
CA TRP A 109 9.56 12.83 -1.12
C TRP A 109 10.31 11.61 -0.57
N ARG A 110 11.00 10.92 -1.48
CA ARG A 110 11.96 9.84 -1.19
C ARG A 110 13.26 10.08 -1.94
N LEU A 111 14.39 9.84 -1.27
CA LEU A 111 15.74 9.94 -1.84
C LEU A 111 16.45 8.61 -1.66
N TYR A 112 16.84 7.96 -2.76
CA TYR A 112 17.54 6.69 -2.76
C TYR A 112 19.06 6.92 -2.75
N GLY A 113 19.77 6.10 -1.96
CA GLY A 113 21.20 6.26 -1.71
C GLY A 113 21.54 7.14 -0.51
N ALA A 114 20.54 7.63 0.21
CA ALA A 114 20.68 8.34 1.48
C ALA A 114 19.80 7.67 2.54
N GLU A 115 20.18 7.79 3.81
CA GLU A 115 19.40 7.31 4.95
C GLU A 115 18.89 8.49 5.76
N GLY A 116 17.65 8.40 6.24
CA GLY A 116 17.10 9.42 7.13
C GLY A 116 15.59 9.58 7.04
N ASP A 117 15.09 10.36 7.98
CA ASP A 117 13.69 10.75 8.11
C ASP A 117 13.68 12.18 8.68
N ASP A 118 12.85 13.05 8.16
CA ASP A 118 12.80 14.46 8.59
C ASP A 118 12.04 14.67 9.91
N GLY A 119 11.61 13.57 10.57
CA GLY A 119 10.86 13.62 11.82
C GLY A 119 9.37 13.93 11.65
N SER A 120 8.85 13.90 10.44
CA SER A 120 7.41 14.06 10.17
C SER A 120 6.58 13.01 10.91
N ASP A 121 5.41 13.41 11.42
CA ASP A 121 4.43 12.50 12.01
C ASP A 121 3.70 11.73 10.89
N TRP A 122 4.31 10.62 10.47
CA TRP A 122 3.81 9.80 9.36
C TRP A 122 2.45 9.19 9.67
N ASP A 123 2.17 8.86 10.93
CA ASP A 123 0.87 8.31 11.31
C ASP A 123 -0.21 9.39 11.23
N ALA A 124 0.07 10.62 11.67
CA ALA A 124 -0.85 11.74 11.48
C ALA A 124 -1.16 11.99 10.01
N ILE A 125 -0.13 12.00 9.14
CA ILE A 125 -0.30 12.19 7.69
C ILE A 125 -1.14 11.06 7.11
N ARG A 126 -0.84 9.79 7.43
CA ARG A 126 -1.58 8.64 6.91
C ARG A 126 -3.03 8.65 7.36
N VAL A 127 -3.28 8.92 8.62
CA VAL A 127 -4.63 9.02 9.18
C VAL A 127 -5.42 10.15 8.54
N ALA A 128 -4.79 11.34 8.35
CA ALA A 128 -5.46 12.49 7.74
C ALA A 128 -5.93 12.20 6.30
N HIS A 129 -5.17 11.41 5.55
CA HIS A 129 -5.42 11.11 4.13
C HIS A 129 -5.85 9.66 3.87
N CYS A 130 -6.11 8.87 4.91
CA CYS A 130 -6.49 7.46 4.83
C CYS A 130 -5.52 6.65 3.95
N ILE A 131 -4.20 6.79 4.19
CA ILE A 131 -3.15 6.10 3.44
C ILE A 131 -2.74 4.83 4.18
N PRO A 132 -2.93 3.64 3.60
CA PRO A 132 -2.61 2.39 4.28
C PRO A 132 -1.11 2.15 4.43
N GLU A 133 -0.74 1.41 5.47
CA GLU A 133 0.61 0.93 5.73
C GLU A 133 0.66 -0.60 5.63
N THR A 134 1.77 -1.10 5.11
CA THR A 134 2.08 -2.53 5.00
C THR A 134 2.04 -3.21 6.36
N LEU A 135 1.34 -4.33 6.48
CA LEU A 135 1.16 -5.14 7.71
C LEU A 135 0.41 -4.42 8.85
N VAL A 136 -0.23 -3.30 8.55
CA VAL A 136 -1.17 -2.63 9.46
C VAL A 136 -2.57 -2.63 8.84
N GLU A 137 -2.76 -1.93 7.73
CA GLU A 137 -3.99 -1.93 6.94
C GLU A 137 -3.90 -2.89 5.74
N LEU A 138 -2.69 -3.19 5.26
CA LEU A 138 -2.44 -4.09 4.14
C LEU A 138 -1.95 -5.45 4.63
N ILE A 139 -2.86 -6.41 4.79
CA ILE A 139 -2.56 -7.74 5.30
C ILE A 139 -2.43 -8.73 4.14
N PRO A 140 -1.24 -9.38 3.96
CA PRO A 140 -1.01 -10.36 2.91
C PRO A 140 -2.02 -11.51 2.95
N ASN A 141 -2.51 -11.93 1.78
CA ASN A 141 -3.53 -12.95 1.55
C ASN A 141 -4.95 -12.61 2.07
N GLU A 142 -5.16 -11.42 2.66
CA GLU A 142 -6.46 -11.02 3.19
C GLU A 142 -7.04 -9.80 2.49
N THR A 143 -6.25 -8.74 2.33
CA THR A 143 -6.72 -7.45 1.83
C THR A 143 -7.02 -7.49 0.32
N PHE A 144 -8.15 -6.91 -0.08
CA PHE A 144 -8.40 -6.52 -1.46
C PHE A 144 -7.97 -5.07 -1.67
N ILE A 145 -7.17 -4.81 -2.69
CA ILE A 145 -6.55 -3.49 -2.89
C ILE A 145 -7.55 -2.35 -3.11
N LEU A 146 -8.73 -2.61 -3.68
CA LEU A 146 -9.75 -1.58 -3.86
C LEU A 146 -10.40 -1.18 -2.53
N GLU A 147 -10.59 -2.13 -1.61
CA GLU A 147 -11.04 -1.86 -0.24
C GLU A 147 -10.00 -1.02 0.55
N ALA A 148 -8.71 -1.14 0.17
CA ALA A 148 -7.60 -0.38 0.76
C ALA A 148 -7.29 0.96 0.06
N GLY A 149 -8.15 1.40 -0.87
CA GLY A 149 -8.02 2.72 -1.48
C GLY A 149 -6.95 2.83 -2.58
N PHE A 150 -6.46 1.72 -3.15
CA PHE A 150 -5.43 1.74 -4.20
C PHE A 150 -5.80 2.56 -5.42
N GLU A 151 -7.08 2.58 -5.81
CA GLU A 151 -7.53 3.42 -6.91
C GLU A 151 -7.34 4.91 -6.61
N ARG A 152 -7.80 5.36 -5.45
CA ARG A 152 -7.68 6.75 -4.99
C ARG A 152 -6.23 7.20 -4.80
N LEU A 153 -5.37 6.27 -4.39
CA LEU A 153 -3.95 6.48 -4.13
C LEU A 153 -3.06 6.11 -5.34
N HIS A 154 -3.65 5.99 -6.52
CA HIS A 154 -2.93 5.71 -7.76
C HIS A 154 -2.11 4.41 -7.75
N GLY A 155 -2.50 3.40 -6.95
CA GLY A 155 -1.81 2.11 -6.84
C GLY A 155 -2.26 1.06 -7.87
N VAL A 156 -3.24 1.37 -8.70
CA VAL A 156 -3.75 0.49 -9.75
C VAL A 156 -4.06 1.27 -11.03
N ASP A 157 -3.65 0.74 -12.19
CA ASP A 157 -4.02 1.28 -13.50
C ASP A 157 -4.88 0.25 -14.25
N PHE A 158 -6.17 0.52 -14.40
CA PHE A 158 -7.11 -0.34 -15.11
C PHE A 158 -6.93 -0.37 -16.63
N ARG A 159 -6.08 0.50 -17.19
CA ARG A 159 -5.81 0.63 -18.62
C ARG A 159 -4.48 0.00 -19.04
N LYS A 160 -3.67 -0.49 -18.10
CA LYS A 160 -2.30 -0.97 -18.38
C LYS A 160 -2.20 -2.32 -19.08
N GLY A 161 -3.25 -3.09 -19.18
CA GLY A 161 -3.23 -4.47 -19.67
C GLY A 161 -3.24 -5.51 -18.53
N CYS A 162 -2.95 -6.77 -18.87
CA CYS A 162 -3.09 -7.90 -17.94
C CYS A 162 -2.01 -7.93 -16.86
N TYR A 163 -2.40 -8.36 -15.66
CA TYR A 163 -1.52 -8.66 -14.53
C TYR A 163 -2.12 -9.74 -13.62
N VAL A 164 -1.32 -10.31 -12.73
CA VAL A 164 -1.78 -11.37 -11.82
C VAL A 164 -2.85 -10.82 -10.86
N GLY A 165 -4.02 -11.49 -10.78
CA GLY A 165 -5.14 -11.10 -9.92
C GLY A 165 -6.07 -10.02 -10.51
N GLN A 166 -5.82 -9.56 -11.73
CA GLN A 166 -6.61 -8.52 -12.38
C GLN A 166 -8.10 -8.84 -12.50
N GLU A 167 -8.46 -10.09 -12.81
CA GLU A 167 -9.87 -10.45 -13.05
C GLU A 167 -10.76 -10.11 -11.85
N VAL A 168 -10.32 -10.45 -10.63
CA VAL A 168 -11.07 -10.16 -9.41
C VAL A 168 -11.10 -8.66 -9.15
N THR A 169 -9.96 -7.97 -9.31
CA THR A 169 -9.87 -6.52 -9.13
C THR A 169 -10.78 -5.77 -10.10
N ALA A 170 -10.77 -6.14 -11.39
CA ALA A 170 -11.64 -5.54 -12.40
C ALA A 170 -13.13 -5.82 -12.13
N ARG A 171 -13.47 -7.04 -11.69
CA ARG A 171 -14.84 -7.38 -11.30
C ARG A 171 -15.32 -6.56 -10.11
N MET A 172 -14.49 -6.36 -9.09
CA MET A 172 -14.82 -5.50 -7.96
C MET A 172 -15.05 -4.05 -8.40
N LYS A 173 -14.25 -3.53 -9.33
CA LYS A 173 -14.40 -2.17 -9.87
C LYS A 173 -15.70 -1.98 -10.66
N HIS A 174 -16.06 -2.96 -11.52
CA HIS A 174 -17.12 -2.74 -12.53
C HIS A 174 -18.44 -3.41 -12.21
N LYS A 175 -18.47 -4.44 -11.37
CA LYS A 175 -19.66 -5.25 -11.11
C LYS A 175 -20.11 -5.24 -9.66
N THR A 176 -19.36 -4.61 -8.74
CA THR A 176 -19.64 -4.68 -7.32
C THR A 176 -19.48 -3.30 -6.70
N GLU A 177 -20.50 -2.84 -6.00
CA GLU A 177 -20.34 -1.75 -5.06
C GLU A 177 -19.55 -2.26 -3.85
N LEU A 178 -18.49 -1.55 -3.45
CA LEU A 178 -17.71 -1.92 -2.29
C LEU A 178 -18.58 -1.81 -1.04
N ARG A 179 -18.70 -2.90 -0.30
CA ARG A 179 -19.48 -2.96 0.94
C ARG A 179 -18.65 -2.63 2.18
N LYS A 180 -17.34 -2.61 2.03
CA LYS A 180 -16.39 -2.31 3.09
C LYS A 180 -15.10 -1.73 2.50
N GLY A 181 -14.34 -1.04 3.33
CA GLY A 181 -13.07 -0.46 2.93
C GLY A 181 -12.46 0.39 4.05
N LEU A 182 -11.28 0.94 3.77
CA LEU A 182 -10.61 1.85 4.68
C LEU A 182 -11.30 3.22 4.64
N VAL A 183 -11.55 3.74 5.83
CA VAL A 183 -12.07 5.10 6.08
C VAL A 183 -11.31 5.73 7.23
N THR A 184 -11.30 7.05 7.30
CA THR A 184 -10.89 7.77 8.50
C THR A 184 -12.12 8.05 9.34
N VAL A 185 -12.04 7.72 10.63
CA VAL A 185 -13.06 7.94 11.64
C VAL A 185 -12.51 8.80 12.79
N GLY A 186 -13.38 9.45 13.55
CA GLY A 186 -13.00 10.03 14.82
C GLY A 186 -12.85 8.95 15.90
N ILE A 187 -12.00 9.20 16.90
CA ILE A 187 -11.82 8.31 18.05
C ILE A 187 -11.68 9.13 19.32
N GLU A 188 -12.49 8.82 20.32
CA GLU A 188 -12.34 9.30 21.70
C GLU A 188 -11.76 8.15 22.53
N GLY A 189 -10.60 8.37 23.14
CA GLY A 189 -9.79 7.33 23.77
C GLY A 189 -8.80 6.69 22.78
N SER A 190 -8.40 5.46 23.04
CA SER A 190 -7.52 4.67 22.17
C SER A 190 -7.72 3.17 22.42
N ALA A 191 -7.41 2.36 21.41
CA ALA A 191 -7.38 0.89 21.55
C ALA A 191 -6.25 0.31 20.66
N PRO A 192 -5.76 -0.91 20.93
CA PRO A 192 -4.75 -1.54 20.09
C PRO A 192 -5.19 -1.66 18.63
N VAL A 193 -4.22 -1.56 17.69
CA VAL A 193 -4.45 -1.91 16.28
C VAL A 193 -4.97 -3.34 16.19
N GLY A 194 -5.98 -3.57 15.35
CA GLY A 194 -6.65 -4.86 15.21
C GLY A 194 -7.84 -5.06 16.15
N THR A 195 -8.14 -4.09 17.04
CA THR A 195 -9.34 -4.17 17.89
C THR A 195 -10.61 -4.14 17.04
N PRO A 196 -11.55 -5.10 17.21
CA PRO A 196 -12.84 -5.07 16.53
C PRO A 196 -13.64 -3.82 16.90
N ILE A 197 -14.24 -3.18 15.89
CA ILE A 197 -15.21 -2.11 16.10
C ILE A 197 -16.58 -2.74 16.17
N LEU A 198 -17.28 -2.54 17.28
CA LEU A 198 -18.57 -3.15 17.56
C LEU A 198 -19.71 -2.12 17.52
N MET A 199 -20.83 -2.56 17.00
CA MET A 199 -22.12 -1.88 17.09
C MET A 199 -22.71 -2.01 18.50
N PRO A 200 -23.71 -1.18 18.90
CA PRO A 200 -24.38 -1.30 20.20
C PRO A 200 -25.03 -2.67 20.47
N ASP A 201 -25.36 -3.42 19.41
CA ASP A 201 -25.91 -4.78 19.50
C ASP A 201 -24.84 -5.88 19.54
N GLY A 202 -23.54 -5.52 19.60
CA GLY A 202 -22.41 -6.41 19.68
C GLY A 202 -21.94 -6.98 18.33
N ARG A 203 -22.59 -6.68 17.22
CA ARG A 203 -22.12 -7.12 15.89
C ARG A 203 -20.90 -6.29 15.47
N GLU A 204 -19.95 -6.97 14.82
CA GLU A 204 -18.75 -6.31 14.29
C GLU A 204 -19.09 -5.39 13.09
N ALA A 205 -18.68 -4.14 13.18
CA ALA A 205 -18.80 -3.14 12.13
C ALA A 205 -17.48 -2.96 11.35
N GLY A 206 -16.35 -3.31 11.94
CA GLY A 206 -15.04 -3.16 11.32
C GLY A 206 -13.88 -3.46 12.26
N VAL A 207 -12.68 -3.01 11.87
CA VAL A 207 -11.45 -3.20 12.64
C VAL A 207 -10.71 -1.88 12.71
N LEU A 208 -10.25 -1.52 13.90
CA LEU A 208 -9.45 -0.32 14.16
C LEU A 208 -8.01 -0.55 13.70
N CYS A 209 -7.44 0.42 13.00
CA CYS A 209 -6.07 0.39 12.52
C CYS A 209 -5.25 1.56 13.11
N THR A 210 -4.47 2.26 12.28
CA THR A 210 -3.61 3.37 12.74
C THR A 210 -4.41 4.51 13.34
N GLN A 211 -3.91 5.10 14.44
CA GLN A 211 -4.55 6.20 15.17
C GLN A 211 -3.56 7.36 15.34
N SER A 212 -4.03 8.58 15.17
CA SER A 212 -3.32 9.82 15.48
C SER A 212 -4.30 11.00 15.67
N GLY A 213 -4.03 11.86 16.64
CA GLY A 213 -4.71 13.13 16.81
C GLY A 213 -6.23 13.05 16.95
N GLY A 214 -6.78 12.07 17.67
CA GLY A 214 -8.23 11.89 17.84
C GLY A 214 -8.93 11.35 16.58
N ARG A 215 -8.18 10.84 15.62
CA ARG A 215 -8.68 10.18 14.40
C ARG A 215 -8.02 8.82 14.22
N ALA A 216 -8.63 7.96 13.43
CA ALA A 216 -8.10 6.65 13.13
C ALA A 216 -8.43 6.21 11.70
N ILE A 217 -7.56 5.40 11.10
CA ILE A 217 -7.93 4.57 9.96
C ILE A 217 -8.65 3.34 10.50
N ALA A 218 -9.77 2.99 9.90
CA ALA A 218 -10.52 1.79 10.22
C ALA A 218 -10.95 1.07 8.93
N HIS A 219 -10.90 -0.25 8.93
CA HIS A 219 -11.51 -1.06 7.87
C HIS A 219 -12.96 -1.33 8.25
N MET A 220 -13.89 -0.61 7.64
CA MET A 220 -15.30 -0.56 8.02
C MET A 220 -16.20 -1.23 7.01
N ARG A 221 -17.26 -1.85 7.48
CA ARG A 221 -18.44 -2.19 6.69
C ARG A 221 -19.32 -0.95 6.56
N PHE A 222 -19.57 -0.49 5.34
CA PHE A 222 -20.31 0.76 5.09
C PHE A 222 -21.79 0.67 5.53
N ASP A 223 -22.38 -0.52 5.48
CA ASP A 223 -23.75 -0.79 5.95
C ASP A 223 -23.88 -0.80 7.49
N ARG A 224 -22.77 -0.66 8.23
CA ARG A 224 -22.70 -0.71 9.69
C ARG A 224 -22.07 0.54 10.30
N MET A 225 -21.83 1.56 9.49
CA MET A 225 -21.39 2.86 9.98
C MET A 225 -22.59 3.61 10.59
N GLY A 226 -22.50 3.98 11.85
CA GLY A 226 -23.58 4.66 12.58
C GLY A 226 -23.14 5.04 14.00
N ASP A 227 -24.07 5.55 14.78
CA ASP A 227 -23.81 6.00 16.14
C ASP A 227 -23.55 4.84 17.11
N GLY A 228 -22.82 5.13 18.19
CA GLY A 228 -22.59 4.19 19.30
C GLY A 228 -21.58 3.11 19.02
N LEU A 229 -20.71 3.26 18.02
CA LEU A 229 -19.62 2.34 17.74
C LEU A 229 -18.54 2.42 18.82
N THR A 230 -17.98 1.26 19.20
CA THR A 230 -16.88 1.16 20.18
C THR A 230 -15.77 0.23 19.69
N ALA A 231 -14.53 0.50 20.10
CA ALA A 231 -13.38 -0.39 19.92
C ALA A 231 -12.70 -0.57 21.29
N GLY A 232 -12.98 -1.68 21.97
CA GLY A 232 -12.66 -1.79 23.40
C GLY A 232 -13.35 -0.67 24.20
N ASP A 233 -12.56 0.10 24.96
CA ASP A 233 -13.07 1.25 25.75
C ASP A 233 -13.12 2.56 24.92
N ALA A 234 -12.60 2.58 23.70
CA ALA A 234 -12.64 3.77 22.87
C ALA A 234 -13.98 3.89 22.13
N ARG A 235 -14.46 5.15 22.01
CA ARG A 235 -15.65 5.49 21.21
C ARG A 235 -15.23 5.85 19.79
N ILE A 236 -15.91 5.28 18.80
CA ILE A 236 -15.68 5.55 17.37
C ILE A 236 -16.78 6.47 16.85
N ILE A 237 -16.35 7.52 16.14
CA ILE A 237 -17.23 8.53 15.54
C ILE A 237 -17.07 8.40 14.00
N PRO A 238 -18.08 7.88 13.28
CA PRO A 238 -18.03 7.67 11.83
C PRO A 238 -17.78 8.92 11.01
#